data_800bcff64a9be406f06bbfdafacb4539
#
_entry.id   800bcff64a9be406f06bbfdafacb4539
#
_cell.length_a   1.000
_cell.length_b   1.000
_cell.length_c   1.000
_cell.angle_alpha   90.00
_cell.angle_beta   90.00
_cell.angle_gamma   90.00
#
_symmetry.space_group_name_H-M   'P 1'
#
loop_
_entity.id
_entity.type
_entity.pdbx_description
1 polymer ?
#
loop_
_entity_poly.entity_id
_entity_poly.type
_entity_poly.pdbx_seq_one_letter_code
_entity_poly.pdbx_strand_id
1 'polypeptide(L)'
;WWRQNLEGFERTTPIPSDRPFLREHAGDSGGMTVGDCYTRLDARDGAQLRELAQQHQLTINTFAQAAWALVLRRMSGDRDVLFGVTVAGRPVEMPEMQRTVGLFINSIALRVKLPQDGERCSVRQWLSALLDSNMQLREYEYLPLVAIQETSELPKGQPLFDSLFVFENAPVEVSVLDRAQSLNASSDSGRTHTNFPITAVCYPGDDLGLHLSYDQRYFEQATIERMLGEFKRLLLALMQGFHGDMAELPLLGEEEQDFLLAGCNQSEHEYPLERSYVELFEAQVAAHPQRIAASCLDQRYSYAELNRCSNRLGHALVANGVGFDQPVALLAERGLELLGMIIGSFKAGAGYLPLDPGLPSQRLGRIIELSRTPILVCTAACREQAQALLDEFGCAGRPRLLVWEELQAAGHAEHNPGRY
;
A
#
# COMPACT_ATOMS: atom_id res chain seq x y z
N TRP A 1 -21.81 8.97 -24.90
CA TRP A 1 -21.27 9.53 -23.68
C TRP A 1 -20.81 8.42 -22.73
N TRP A 2 -21.65 7.50 -22.26
CA TRP A 2 -21.28 6.47 -21.28
C TRP A 2 -20.09 5.63 -21.72
N ARG A 3 -20.03 5.18 -22.98
CA ARG A 3 -18.90 4.45 -23.53
C ARG A 3 -17.60 5.24 -23.43
N GLN A 4 -17.63 6.53 -23.76
CA GLN A 4 -16.48 7.41 -23.67
C GLN A 4 -16.08 7.71 -22.23
N ASN A 5 -17.06 7.89 -21.33
CA ASN A 5 -16.80 8.14 -19.91
C ASN A 5 -16.16 6.93 -19.22
N LEU A 6 -16.56 5.71 -19.63
CA LEU A 6 -16.04 4.46 -19.06
C LEU A 6 -14.86 3.85 -19.82
N GLU A 7 -14.40 4.48 -20.90
CA GLU A 7 -13.24 4.04 -21.69
C GLU A 7 -12.00 3.88 -20.81
N GLY A 8 -11.31 2.72 -20.94
CA GLY A 8 -10.11 2.38 -20.15
C GLY A 8 -10.39 2.07 -18.67
N PHE A 9 -11.65 1.91 -18.24
CA PHE A 9 -11.98 1.43 -16.91
C PHE A 9 -12.15 -0.09 -16.95
N GLU A 10 -11.06 -0.81 -16.66
CA GLU A 10 -10.94 -2.25 -16.89
C GLU A 10 -11.29 -3.12 -15.66
N ARG A 11 -11.40 -2.53 -14.48
CA ARG A 11 -11.72 -3.25 -13.24
C ARG A 11 -12.55 -2.41 -12.28
N THR A 12 -13.44 -3.05 -11.55
CA THR A 12 -14.19 -2.44 -10.45
C THR A 12 -13.22 -1.90 -9.40
N THR A 13 -13.48 -0.71 -8.86
CA THR A 13 -12.69 -0.14 -7.76
C THR A 13 -12.72 -1.10 -6.56
N PRO A 14 -11.60 -1.72 -6.18
CA PRO A 14 -11.61 -2.74 -5.13
C PRO A 14 -11.79 -2.10 -3.75
N ILE A 15 -12.67 -2.69 -2.95
CA ILE A 15 -12.79 -2.38 -1.53
C ILE A 15 -12.31 -3.62 -0.77
N PRO A 16 -11.13 -3.59 -0.13
CA PRO A 16 -10.62 -4.72 0.65
C PRO A 16 -11.60 -5.09 1.75
N SER A 17 -12.02 -6.34 1.79
CA SER A 17 -12.92 -6.87 2.82
C SER A 17 -12.13 -7.59 3.90
N ASP A 18 -12.63 -7.58 5.15
CA ASP A 18 -12.03 -8.33 6.27
C ASP A 18 -12.15 -9.83 6.06
N ARG A 19 -13.08 -10.28 5.21
CA ARG A 19 -13.39 -11.68 4.91
C ARG A 19 -13.43 -11.95 3.40
N PRO A 20 -12.29 -11.90 2.70
CA PRO A 20 -12.24 -12.02 1.24
C PRO A 20 -12.81 -13.36 0.73
N PHE A 21 -12.60 -14.45 1.45
CA PHE A 21 -13.09 -15.77 1.06
C PHE A 21 -14.61 -15.85 0.92
N LEU A 22 -15.36 -15.17 1.78
CA LEU A 22 -16.83 -15.15 1.73
C LEU A 22 -17.34 -14.36 0.54
N ARG A 23 -16.58 -13.38 0.05
CA ARG A 23 -16.94 -12.56 -1.10
C ARG A 23 -16.84 -13.34 -2.42
N GLU A 24 -15.83 -14.19 -2.56
CA GLU A 24 -15.64 -15.03 -3.74
C GLU A 24 -16.69 -16.13 -3.87
N HIS A 25 -17.33 -16.54 -2.75
CA HIS A 25 -18.27 -17.65 -2.67
C HIS A 25 -19.70 -17.19 -2.32
N ALA A 26 -20.03 -15.92 -2.51
CA ALA A 26 -21.33 -15.32 -2.15
C ALA A 26 -22.57 -15.87 -2.89
N GLY A 27 -22.42 -16.96 -3.63
CA GLY A 27 -23.51 -17.67 -4.31
C GLY A 27 -24.41 -18.51 -3.40
N ASP A 28 -24.09 -18.68 -2.11
CA ASP A 28 -24.84 -19.64 -1.27
C ASP A 28 -25.37 -19.03 0.05
N SER A 29 -26.68 -18.86 0.09
CA SER A 29 -27.62 -19.08 1.20
C SER A 29 -27.29 -18.50 2.59
N GLY A 30 -27.26 -17.19 2.70
CA GLY A 30 -27.46 -16.49 3.97
C GLY A 30 -27.98 -15.09 3.71
N GLY A 31 -29.12 -14.71 4.28
CA GLY A 31 -29.66 -13.38 4.14
C GLY A 31 -28.61 -12.33 4.49
N MET A 32 -28.52 -11.25 3.74
CA MET A 32 -27.63 -10.11 4.01
C MET A 32 -27.86 -9.63 5.44
N THR A 33 -26.80 -9.58 6.24
CA THR A 33 -26.84 -9.01 7.59
C THR A 33 -26.25 -7.61 7.53
N VAL A 34 -27.09 -6.61 7.74
CA VAL A 34 -26.71 -5.19 7.59
C VAL A 34 -26.26 -4.63 8.93
N GLY A 35 -25.11 -3.98 8.93
CA GLY A 35 -24.60 -3.13 9.99
C GLY A 35 -24.64 -1.67 9.57
N ASP A 36 -24.73 -0.78 10.56
CA ASP A 36 -24.83 0.67 10.36
C ASP A 36 -23.90 1.40 11.32
N CYS A 37 -23.12 2.36 10.79
CA CYS A 37 -22.28 3.26 11.58
C CYS A 37 -22.58 4.70 11.23
N TYR A 38 -22.68 5.58 12.22
CA TYR A 38 -23.06 6.98 12.07
C TYR A 38 -22.04 7.92 12.70
N THR A 39 -21.81 9.07 12.06
CA THR A 39 -21.10 10.20 12.64
C THR A 39 -21.71 11.51 12.13
N ARG A 40 -21.31 12.63 12.71
CA ARG A 40 -21.75 13.96 12.27
C ARG A 40 -20.57 14.93 12.26
N LEU A 41 -20.60 15.91 11.37
CA LEU A 41 -19.82 17.12 11.55
C LEU A 41 -20.47 17.93 12.65
N ASP A 42 -19.69 18.72 13.38
CA ASP A 42 -20.26 19.69 14.29
C ASP A 42 -20.94 20.84 13.51
N ALA A 43 -21.78 21.59 14.19
CA ALA A 43 -22.57 22.66 13.56
C ALA A 43 -21.67 23.78 12.98
N ARG A 44 -20.49 24.01 13.57
CA ARG A 44 -19.50 25.00 13.10
C ARG A 44 -18.91 24.56 11.77
N ASP A 45 -18.41 23.34 11.69
CA ASP A 45 -17.80 22.79 10.48
C ASP A 45 -18.84 22.66 9.37
N GLY A 46 -20.07 22.24 9.71
CA GLY A 46 -21.17 22.18 8.77
C GLY A 46 -21.54 23.55 8.19
N ALA A 47 -21.53 24.61 9.03
CA ALA A 47 -21.78 25.97 8.59
C ALA A 47 -20.65 26.49 7.67
N GLN A 48 -19.38 26.24 8.05
CA GLN A 48 -18.22 26.63 7.25
C GLN A 48 -18.22 25.94 5.88
N LEU A 49 -18.54 24.67 5.83
CA LEU A 49 -18.65 23.91 4.57
C LEU A 49 -19.74 24.47 3.66
N ARG A 50 -20.91 24.81 4.20
CA ARG A 50 -21.98 25.45 3.44
C ARG A 50 -21.57 26.80 2.87
N GLU A 51 -20.96 27.64 3.70
CA GLU A 51 -20.48 28.97 3.29
C GLU A 51 -19.42 28.85 2.19
N LEU A 52 -18.44 27.98 2.36
CA LEU A 52 -17.38 27.73 1.37
C LEU A 52 -17.96 27.23 0.04
N ALA A 53 -18.87 26.27 0.09
CA ALA A 53 -19.55 25.74 -1.09
C ALA A 53 -20.32 26.84 -1.83
N GLN A 54 -21.08 27.67 -1.11
CA GLN A 54 -21.84 28.77 -1.68
C GLN A 54 -20.94 29.84 -2.31
N GLN A 55 -19.88 30.26 -1.62
CA GLN A 55 -18.94 31.28 -2.12
C GLN A 55 -18.27 30.86 -3.43
N HIS A 56 -18.02 29.58 -3.61
CA HIS A 56 -17.32 29.04 -4.77
C HIS A 56 -18.21 28.32 -5.78
N GLN A 57 -19.54 28.47 -5.67
CA GLN A 57 -20.53 27.84 -6.58
C GLN A 57 -20.42 26.32 -6.64
N LEU A 58 -19.98 25.69 -5.54
CA LEU A 58 -19.94 24.25 -5.35
C LEU A 58 -21.13 23.79 -4.51
N THR A 59 -21.34 22.48 -4.41
CA THR A 59 -22.38 21.90 -3.56
C THR A 59 -21.75 21.06 -2.45
N ILE A 60 -22.44 20.92 -1.31
CA ILE A 60 -22.03 20.01 -0.23
C ILE A 60 -21.89 18.57 -0.77
N ASN A 61 -22.79 18.18 -1.68
CA ASN A 61 -22.74 16.90 -2.36
C ASN A 61 -21.40 16.68 -3.09
N THR A 62 -20.88 17.71 -3.78
CA THR A 62 -19.58 17.64 -4.45
C THR A 62 -18.45 17.36 -3.46
N PHE A 63 -18.42 18.06 -2.32
CA PHE A 63 -17.43 17.81 -1.27
C PHE A 63 -17.55 16.39 -0.68
N ALA A 64 -18.77 15.94 -0.41
CA ALA A 64 -19.00 14.62 0.15
C ALA A 64 -18.64 13.49 -0.84
N GLN A 65 -18.97 13.62 -2.12
CA GLN A 65 -18.55 12.69 -3.17
C GLN A 65 -17.04 12.68 -3.36
N ALA A 66 -16.39 13.85 -3.29
CA ALA A 66 -14.93 14.00 -3.35
C ALA A 66 -14.27 13.30 -2.16
N ALA A 67 -14.76 13.49 -0.95
CA ALA A 67 -14.26 12.82 0.23
C ALA A 67 -14.43 11.29 0.15
N TRP A 68 -15.57 10.81 -0.36
CA TRP A 68 -15.79 9.40 -0.60
C TRP A 68 -14.83 8.82 -1.66
N ALA A 69 -14.60 9.56 -2.74
CA ALA A 69 -13.62 9.16 -3.75
C ALA A 69 -12.20 9.04 -3.16
N LEU A 70 -11.82 9.92 -2.23
CA LEU A 70 -10.53 9.85 -1.52
C LEU A 70 -10.46 8.62 -0.59
N VAL A 71 -11.56 8.26 0.11
CA VAL A 71 -11.63 7.01 0.88
C VAL A 71 -11.40 5.81 -0.03
N LEU A 72 -12.11 5.75 -1.17
CA LEU A 72 -11.96 4.65 -2.13
C LEU A 72 -10.55 4.59 -2.72
N ARG A 73 -9.96 5.75 -3.08
CA ARG A 73 -8.57 5.81 -3.51
C ARG A 73 -7.61 5.21 -2.49
N ARG A 74 -7.78 5.56 -1.22
CA ARG A 74 -6.92 5.05 -0.18
C ARG A 74 -7.06 3.54 0.00
N MET A 75 -8.27 3.02 -0.08
CA MET A 75 -8.53 1.60 0.07
C MET A 75 -8.07 0.77 -1.13
N SER A 76 -8.26 1.28 -2.34
CA SER A 76 -7.92 0.58 -3.58
C SER A 76 -6.46 0.79 -4.02
N GLY A 77 -5.86 1.92 -3.64
CA GLY A 77 -4.60 2.41 -4.21
C GLY A 77 -4.75 3.05 -5.59
N ASP A 78 -5.95 3.00 -6.19
CA ASP A 78 -6.20 3.51 -7.54
C ASP A 78 -6.49 5.01 -7.54
N ARG A 79 -6.00 5.72 -8.57
CA ARG A 79 -6.29 7.15 -8.78
C ARG A 79 -7.51 7.40 -9.66
N ASP A 80 -8.07 6.37 -10.21
CA ASP A 80 -9.25 6.37 -11.05
C ASP A 80 -10.29 5.47 -10.36
N VAL A 81 -11.18 6.08 -9.62
CA VAL A 81 -12.17 5.37 -8.81
C VAL A 81 -13.56 5.55 -9.37
N LEU A 82 -14.37 4.51 -9.25
CA LEU A 82 -15.75 4.50 -9.71
C LEU A 82 -16.65 3.94 -8.63
N PHE A 83 -17.74 4.65 -8.35
CA PHE A 83 -18.77 4.23 -7.40
C PHE A 83 -20.15 4.61 -7.91
N GLY A 84 -21.18 3.96 -7.39
CA GLY A 84 -22.56 4.30 -7.70
C GLY A 84 -22.99 5.58 -7.01
N VAL A 85 -23.81 6.39 -7.69
CA VAL A 85 -24.51 7.52 -7.08
C VAL A 85 -25.99 7.40 -7.32
N THR A 86 -26.78 7.78 -6.33
CA THR A 86 -28.25 7.80 -6.46
C THR A 86 -28.69 9.14 -7.02
N VAL A 87 -29.53 9.10 -8.05
CA VAL A 87 -30.12 10.27 -8.69
C VAL A 87 -31.65 10.21 -8.60
N ALA A 88 -32.30 11.38 -8.56
CA ALA A 88 -33.73 11.46 -8.39
C ALA A 88 -34.52 11.04 -9.67
N GLY A 89 -33.87 11.05 -10.84
CA GLY A 89 -34.49 10.69 -12.11
C GLY A 89 -35.67 11.59 -12.51
N ARG A 90 -35.69 12.83 -12.00
CA ARG A 90 -36.74 13.82 -12.25
C ARG A 90 -36.18 15.04 -12.97
N PRO A 91 -36.17 15.07 -14.32
CA PRO A 91 -35.67 16.19 -15.09
C PRO A 91 -36.40 17.50 -14.72
N VAL A 92 -35.63 18.56 -14.52
CA VAL A 92 -36.18 19.88 -14.15
C VAL A 92 -37.04 20.48 -15.30
N GLU A 93 -36.71 20.09 -16.53
CA GLU A 93 -37.42 20.54 -17.74
C GLU A 93 -38.83 19.97 -17.87
N MET A 94 -39.23 18.98 -17.06
CA MET A 94 -40.55 18.41 -17.03
C MET A 94 -41.29 18.74 -15.73
N PRO A 95 -41.94 19.90 -15.60
CA PRO A 95 -42.57 20.34 -14.34
C PRO A 95 -43.64 19.38 -13.80
N GLU A 96 -44.31 18.64 -14.68
CA GLU A 96 -45.32 17.64 -14.30
C GLU A 96 -44.68 16.41 -13.61
N MET A 97 -43.43 16.10 -13.87
CA MET A 97 -42.72 14.99 -13.23
C MET A 97 -42.59 15.17 -11.72
N GLN A 98 -42.55 16.38 -11.20
CA GLN A 98 -42.51 16.64 -9.75
C GLN A 98 -43.81 16.19 -9.05
N ARG A 99 -44.94 16.15 -9.77
CA ARG A 99 -46.25 15.72 -9.26
C ARG A 99 -46.54 14.26 -9.58
N THR A 100 -45.77 13.64 -10.45
CA THR A 100 -46.02 12.28 -10.91
C THR A 100 -45.60 11.29 -9.83
N VAL A 101 -46.49 10.37 -9.46
CA VAL A 101 -46.25 9.28 -8.54
C VAL A 101 -45.60 8.12 -9.31
N GLY A 102 -44.45 7.69 -8.85
CA GLY A 102 -43.74 6.59 -9.48
C GLY A 102 -42.32 6.43 -8.91
N LEU A 103 -41.67 5.31 -9.22
CA LEU A 103 -40.27 5.03 -8.87
C LEU A 103 -39.38 5.64 -9.96
N PHE A 104 -38.79 6.78 -9.69
CA PHE A 104 -37.87 7.48 -10.61
C PHE A 104 -36.43 7.42 -10.18
N ILE A 105 -36.16 7.02 -8.92
CA ILE A 105 -34.80 6.89 -8.38
C ILE A 105 -34.02 5.90 -9.23
N ASN A 106 -32.85 6.32 -9.68
CA ASN A 106 -31.91 5.50 -10.44
C ASN A 106 -30.53 5.52 -9.76
N SER A 107 -29.76 4.46 -9.95
CA SER A 107 -28.36 4.38 -9.54
C SER A 107 -27.49 4.36 -10.79
N ILE A 108 -26.53 5.28 -10.86
CA ILE A 108 -25.67 5.45 -12.02
C ILE A 108 -24.21 5.53 -11.56
N ALA A 109 -23.26 5.34 -12.48
CA ALA A 109 -21.84 5.31 -12.19
C ALA A 109 -21.25 6.73 -12.16
N LEU A 110 -20.53 7.09 -11.11
CA LEU A 110 -19.70 8.27 -11.04
C LEU A 110 -18.23 7.85 -11.04
N ARG A 111 -17.50 8.24 -12.09
CA ARG A 111 -16.06 8.04 -12.21
C ARG A 111 -15.33 9.30 -11.78
N VAL A 112 -14.38 9.16 -10.87
CA VAL A 112 -13.60 10.26 -10.32
C VAL A 112 -12.12 9.98 -10.54
N LYS A 113 -11.47 10.85 -11.32
CA LYS A 113 -10.04 10.78 -11.56
C LYS A 113 -9.32 11.74 -10.62
N LEU A 114 -8.32 11.23 -9.92
CA LEU A 114 -7.44 12.02 -9.08
C LEU A 114 -6.20 12.44 -9.88
N PRO A 115 -5.57 13.58 -9.54
CA PRO A 115 -4.35 14.04 -10.18
C PRO A 115 -3.22 13.00 -10.10
N GLN A 116 -2.36 12.97 -11.12
CA GLN A 116 -1.19 12.10 -11.14
C GLN A 116 -0.08 12.63 -10.21
N ASP A 117 0.90 11.77 -9.85
CA ASP A 117 2.04 12.20 -9.06
C ASP A 117 2.85 13.26 -9.81
N GLY A 118 3.07 14.40 -9.16
CA GLY A 118 3.76 15.55 -9.75
C GLY A 118 2.87 16.49 -10.59
N GLU A 119 1.61 16.14 -10.80
CA GLU A 119 0.62 17.03 -11.40
C GLU A 119 0.15 18.05 -10.35
N ARG A 120 0.29 19.34 -10.65
CA ARG A 120 -0.22 20.39 -9.77
C ARG A 120 -1.71 20.64 -10.03
N CYS A 121 -2.51 20.36 -9.03
CA CYS A 121 -3.94 20.58 -9.07
C CYS A 121 -4.42 21.06 -7.71
N SER A 122 -5.05 22.23 -7.65
CA SER A 122 -5.64 22.68 -6.39
C SER A 122 -6.92 21.91 -6.07
N VAL A 123 -7.22 21.77 -4.76
CA VAL A 123 -8.46 21.15 -4.30
C VAL A 123 -9.67 21.79 -4.96
N ARG A 124 -9.68 23.14 -5.06
CA ARG A 124 -10.74 23.87 -5.75
C ARG A 124 -10.92 23.44 -7.20
N GLN A 125 -9.82 23.35 -7.97
CA GLN A 125 -9.89 22.93 -9.38
C GLN A 125 -10.46 21.52 -9.52
N TRP A 126 -10.00 20.59 -8.68
CA TRP A 126 -10.47 19.23 -8.69
C TRP A 126 -11.95 19.09 -8.33
N LEU A 127 -12.41 19.84 -7.30
CA LEU A 127 -13.83 19.89 -6.92
C LEU A 127 -14.70 20.51 -8.04
N SER A 128 -14.21 21.54 -8.71
CA SER A 128 -14.93 22.14 -9.85
C SER A 128 -15.06 21.16 -11.01
N ALA A 129 -13.98 20.42 -11.33
CA ALA A 129 -14.02 19.38 -12.38
C ALA A 129 -15.00 18.24 -12.00
N LEU A 130 -15.07 17.87 -10.72
CA LEU A 130 -16.04 16.88 -10.24
C LEU A 130 -17.48 17.40 -10.37
N LEU A 131 -17.73 18.67 -10.05
CA LEU A 131 -19.04 19.29 -10.24
C LEU A 131 -19.45 19.29 -11.72
N ASP A 132 -18.53 19.68 -12.62
CA ASP A 132 -18.77 19.67 -14.07
C ASP A 132 -19.11 18.25 -14.56
N SER A 133 -18.38 17.24 -14.08
CA SER A 133 -18.67 15.84 -14.38
C SER A 133 -20.06 15.42 -13.90
N ASN A 134 -20.47 15.83 -12.72
CA ASN A 134 -21.82 15.59 -12.20
C ASN A 134 -22.90 16.28 -13.04
N MET A 135 -22.64 17.50 -13.52
CA MET A 135 -23.59 18.22 -14.39
C MET A 135 -23.78 17.49 -15.73
N GLN A 136 -22.69 17.06 -16.36
CA GLN A 136 -22.77 16.26 -17.59
C GLN A 136 -23.49 14.92 -17.38
N LEU A 137 -23.20 14.24 -16.27
CA LEU A 137 -23.81 12.97 -15.93
C LEU A 137 -25.33 13.05 -15.79
N ARG A 138 -25.87 14.18 -15.32
CA ARG A 138 -27.32 14.41 -15.21
C ARG A 138 -28.05 14.39 -16.55
N GLU A 139 -27.40 14.76 -17.64
CA GLU A 139 -28.01 14.71 -18.97
C GLU A 139 -28.28 13.26 -19.42
N TYR A 140 -27.58 12.27 -18.82
CA TYR A 140 -27.64 10.84 -19.15
C TYR A 140 -28.09 9.96 -17.99
N GLU A 141 -28.68 10.55 -16.93
CA GLU A 141 -29.11 9.83 -15.72
C GLU A 141 -30.33 8.94 -15.92
N TYR A 142 -31.03 9.11 -17.06
CA TYR A 142 -32.21 8.34 -17.41
C TYR A 142 -31.91 6.90 -17.86
N LEU A 143 -30.66 6.58 -18.18
CA LEU A 143 -30.26 5.22 -18.56
C LEU A 143 -30.24 4.27 -17.36
N PRO A 144 -30.84 3.07 -17.48
CA PRO A 144 -30.74 2.04 -16.44
C PRO A 144 -29.28 1.59 -16.25
N LEU A 145 -28.90 1.28 -15.00
CA LEU A 145 -27.55 0.84 -14.66
C LEU A 145 -27.07 -0.35 -15.52
N VAL A 146 -27.96 -1.29 -15.82
CA VAL A 146 -27.62 -2.45 -16.68
C VAL A 146 -27.16 -2.00 -18.07
N ALA A 147 -27.86 -1.03 -18.67
CA ALA A 147 -27.48 -0.49 -19.97
C ALA A 147 -26.15 0.28 -19.92
N ILE A 148 -25.86 0.98 -18.81
CA ILE A 148 -24.58 1.64 -18.57
C ILE A 148 -23.45 0.57 -18.49
N GLN A 149 -23.68 -0.50 -17.74
CA GLN A 149 -22.73 -1.59 -17.56
C GLN A 149 -22.38 -2.29 -18.89
N GLU A 150 -23.37 -2.46 -19.79
CA GLU A 150 -23.13 -3.03 -21.11
C GLU A 150 -22.24 -2.17 -22.01
N THR A 151 -22.04 -0.88 -21.69
CA THR A 151 -21.13 0.01 -22.42
C THR A 151 -19.69 -0.03 -21.89
N SER A 152 -19.45 -0.64 -20.73
CA SER A 152 -18.15 -0.75 -20.08
C SER A 152 -17.30 -1.86 -20.69
N GLU A 153 -15.98 -1.79 -20.45
CA GLU A 153 -15.01 -2.82 -20.84
C GLU A 153 -14.86 -3.94 -19.80
N LEU A 154 -15.67 -3.89 -18.74
CA LEU A 154 -15.64 -4.91 -17.69
C LEU A 154 -16.15 -6.26 -18.19
N PRO A 155 -15.62 -7.39 -17.68
CA PRO A 155 -16.15 -8.71 -17.98
C PRO A 155 -17.64 -8.83 -17.66
N LYS A 156 -18.38 -9.50 -18.55
CA LYS A 156 -19.82 -9.71 -18.35
C LYS A 156 -20.10 -10.41 -17.02
N GLY A 157 -21.03 -9.85 -16.27
CA GLY A 157 -21.44 -10.39 -14.96
C GLY A 157 -20.68 -9.81 -13.76
N GLN A 158 -19.65 -9.00 -13.98
CA GLN A 158 -19.02 -8.23 -12.90
C GLN A 158 -19.80 -6.95 -12.64
N PRO A 159 -20.03 -6.57 -11.37
CA PRO A 159 -20.66 -5.29 -11.03
C PRO A 159 -19.74 -4.14 -11.44
N LEU A 160 -20.35 -3.05 -11.93
CA LEU A 160 -19.59 -1.86 -12.32
C LEU A 160 -18.94 -1.17 -11.12
N PHE A 161 -19.56 -1.28 -9.95
CA PHE A 161 -19.07 -0.74 -8.68
C PHE A 161 -19.56 -1.57 -7.49
N ASP A 162 -18.82 -1.51 -6.38
CA ASP A 162 -19.10 -2.21 -5.12
C ASP A 162 -19.60 -1.28 -4.01
N SER A 163 -19.59 0.03 -4.22
CA SER A 163 -20.14 0.99 -3.27
C SER A 163 -21.14 1.93 -3.91
N LEU A 164 -22.16 2.29 -3.12
CA LEU A 164 -23.17 3.28 -3.49
C LEU A 164 -23.01 4.51 -2.60
N PHE A 165 -23.06 5.68 -3.18
CA PHE A 165 -23.11 6.95 -2.48
C PHE A 165 -24.50 7.58 -2.64
N VAL A 166 -25.11 7.94 -1.51
CA VAL A 166 -26.45 8.55 -1.44
C VAL A 166 -26.34 9.91 -0.77
N PHE A 167 -26.82 10.94 -1.43
CA PHE A 167 -27.01 12.25 -0.83
C PHE A 167 -28.51 12.45 -0.57
N GLU A 168 -28.92 12.32 0.69
CA GLU A 168 -30.33 12.34 1.10
C GLU A 168 -30.83 13.78 1.21
N ASN A 169 -31.31 14.34 0.12
CA ASN A 169 -31.82 15.71 0.04
C ASN A 169 -33.34 15.74 -0.07
N ALA A 170 -34.03 14.77 0.54
CA ALA A 170 -35.50 14.80 0.56
C ALA A 170 -35.96 15.96 1.47
N PRO A 171 -36.73 16.93 0.94
CA PRO A 171 -37.29 17.97 1.77
C PRO A 171 -38.32 17.33 2.70
N VAL A 172 -37.99 17.16 3.95
CA VAL A 172 -38.98 16.85 4.98
C VAL A 172 -39.74 18.15 5.24
N GLU A 173 -40.92 18.28 4.66
CA GLU A 173 -41.77 19.43 4.97
C GLU A 173 -42.02 19.46 6.49
N VAL A 174 -41.64 20.54 7.14
CA VAL A 174 -41.88 20.78 8.58
C VAL A 174 -43.33 20.58 8.95
N SER A 175 -44.24 20.88 8.03
CA SER A 175 -45.68 20.62 8.15
C SER A 175 -46.05 19.13 8.30
N VAL A 176 -45.24 18.22 7.77
CA VAL A 176 -45.42 16.76 7.93
C VAL A 176 -44.95 16.30 9.28
N LEU A 177 -43.84 16.87 9.78
CA LEU A 177 -43.33 16.59 11.12
C LEU A 177 -44.30 17.08 12.22
N ASP A 178 -44.88 18.26 12.07
CA ASP A 178 -45.89 18.77 12.99
C ASP A 178 -47.16 17.93 12.99
N ARG A 179 -47.60 17.43 11.83
CA ARG A 179 -48.70 16.47 11.74
C ARG A 179 -48.34 15.10 12.30
N ALA A 180 -47.10 14.64 12.13
CA ALA A 180 -46.63 13.38 12.68
C ALA A 180 -46.58 13.42 14.20
N GLN A 181 -46.22 14.56 14.80
CA GLN A 181 -46.25 14.76 16.26
C GLN A 181 -47.71 14.69 16.81
N SER A 182 -48.68 15.20 16.07
CA SER A 182 -50.12 15.11 16.46
C SER A 182 -50.66 13.68 16.36
N LEU A 183 -50.03 12.80 15.60
CA LEU A 183 -50.40 11.40 15.40
C LEU A 183 -49.53 10.43 16.24
N ASN A 184 -48.68 10.92 17.16
CA ASN A 184 -47.70 10.09 17.89
C ASN A 184 -46.88 9.17 16.96
N ALA A 185 -46.61 9.60 15.74
CA ALA A 185 -45.74 8.86 14.83
C ALA A 185 -44.27 9.09 15.24
N SER A 186 -43.68 8.11 15.86
CA SER A 186 -42.23 8.07 16.01
C SER A 186 -41.62 7.70 14.65
N SER A 187 -40.70 8.50 14.14
CA SER A 187 -39.85 8.05 13.04
C SER A 187 -38.94 6.95 13.58
N ASP A 188 -39.36 5.71 13.41
CA ASP A 188 -38.38 4.60 13.51
C ASP A 188 -37.40 4.81 12.35
N SER A 189 -36.12 4.72 12.65
CA SER A 189 -35.06 4.90 11.66
C SER A 189 -35.31 3.96 10.49
N GLY A 190 -35.82 4.50 9.39
CA GLY A 190 -36.06 3.71 8.17
C GLY A 190 -34.73 3.12 7.71
N ARG A 191 -34.55 1.82 7.91
CA ARG A 191 -33.38 1.12 7.42
C ARG A 191 -33.51 0.98 5.92
N THR A 192 -32.80 1.79 5.16
CA THR A 192 -32.69 1.65 3.72
C THR A 192 -31.56 0.68 3.41
N HIS A 193 -31.91 -0.51 2.97
CA HIS A 193 -30.92 -1.51 2.57
C HIS A 193 -30.70 -1.46 1.06
N THR A 194 -29.45 -1.53 0.66
CA THR A 194 -29.05 -1.66 -0.73
C THR A 194 -28.38 -3.03 -0.94
N ASN A 195 -28.27 -3.46 -2.18
CA ASN A 195 -27.58 -4.71 -2.54
C ASN A 195 -26.05 -4.54 -2.65
N PHE A 196 -25.52 -3.37 -2.30
CA PHE A 196 -24.09 -3.09 -2.39
C PHE A 196 -23.39 -3.42 -1.07
N PRO A 197 -22.16 -3.93 -1.13
CA PRO A 197 -21.37 -4.24 0.06
C PRO A 197 -21.21 -3.07 1.04
N ILE A 198 -21.13 -1.83 0.51
CA ILE A 198 -21.09 -0.60 1.31
C ILE A 198 -21.96 0.46 0.64
N THR A 199 -22.76 1.15 1.47
CA THR A 199 -23.50 2.34 1.07
C THR A 199 -23.11 3.51 1.98
N ALA A 200 -22.54 4.55 1.37
CA ALA A 200 -22.25 5.81 2.05
C ALA A 200 -23.42 6.77 1.88
N VAL A 201 -23.98 7.25 2.98
CA VAL A 201 -25.12 8.19 2.97
C VAL A 201 -24.70 9.49 3.65
N CYS A 202 -25.00 10.59 3.01
CA CYS A 202 -24.80 11.93 3.53
C CYS A 202 -26.15 12.61 3.75
N TYR A 203 -26.42 13.07 4.96
CA TYR A 203 -27.64 13.77 5.35
C TYR A 203 -27.34 15.27 5.51
N PRO A 204 -27.76 16.12 4.56
CA PRO A 204 -27.62 17.55 4.73
C PRO A 204 -28.53 18.07 5.85
N GLY A 205 -27.99 18.90 6.69
CA GLY A 205 -28.68 19.48 7.85
C GLY A 205 -27.80 20.53 8.49
N ASP A 206 -28.20 21.08 9.65
CA ASP A 206 -27.33 21.96 10.44
C ASP A 206 -26.06 21.21 10.86
N ASP A 207 -26.25 19.96 11.28
CA ASP A 207 -25.19 19.00 11.52
C ASP A 207 -25.14 18.03 10.33
N LEU A 208 -24.15 18.13 9.47
CA LEU A 208 -24.02 17.20 8.35
C LEU A 208 -23.81 15.78 8.86
N GLY A 209 -24.79 14.91 8.62
CA GLY A 209 -24.73 13.51 9.00
C GLY A 209 -24.00 12.67 7.96
N LEU A 210 -23.12 11.77 8.41
CA LEU A 210 -22.46 10.77 7.60
C LEU A 210 -22.81 9.39 8.15
N HIS A 211 -23.15 8.47 7.27
CA HIS A 211 -23.57 7.13 7.61
C HIS A 211 -22.98 6.14 6.63
N LEU A 212 -22.47 5.02 7.14
CA LEU A 212 -22.11 3.87 6.33
C LEU A 212 -22.99 2.69 6.71
N SER A 213 -23.75 2.18 5.75
CA SER A 213 -24.45 0.91 5.83
C SER A 213 -23.65 -0.14 5.09
N TYR A 214 -23.47 -1.32 5.69
CA TYR A 214 -22.56 -2.33 5.17
C TYR A 214 -23.02 -3.75 5.42
N ASP A 215 -22.54 -4.67 4.59
CA ASP A 215 -22.78 -6.11 4.75
C ASP A 215 -21.79 -6.72 5.73
N GLN A 216 -22.29 -7.13 6.90
CA GLN A 216 -21.48 -7.75 7.98
C GLN A 216 -20.84 -9.09 7.58
N ARG A 217 -21.25 -9.69 6.47
CA ARG A 217 -20.59 -10.88 5.94
C ARG A 217 -19.18 -10.57 5.45
N TYR A 218 -18.93 -9.34 5.00
CA TYR A 218 -17.68 -8.91 4.39
C TYR A 218 -16.84 -8.01 5.29
N PHE A 219 -17.49 -7.21 6.16
CA PHE A 219 -16.81 -6.19 6.94
C PHE A 219 -17.09 -6.33 8.43
N GLU A 220 -16.08 -6.05 9.23
CA GLU A 220 -16.19 -5.91 10.67
C GLU A 220 -16.57 -4.46 11.03
N GLN A 221 -17.31 -4.30 12.12
CA GLN A 221 -17.76 -2.98 12.58
C GLN A 221 -16.58 -2.01 12.78
N ALA A 222 -15.48 -2.48 13.38
CA ALA A 222 -14.31 -1.65 13.63
C ALA A 222 -13.66 -1.11 12.35
N THR A 223 -13.70 -1.88 11.25
CA THR A 223 -13.20 -1.44 9.94
C THR A 223 -14.08 -0.33 9.36
N ILE A 224 -15.40 -0.49 9.48
CA ILE A 224 -16.34 0.52 8.99
C ILE A 224 -16.32 1.79 9.86
N GLU A 225 -16.15 1.67 11.17
CA GLU A 225 -15.98 2.83 12.06
C GLU A 225 -14.72 3.64 11.69
N ARG A 226 -13.60 2.97 11.39
CA ARG A 226 -12.39 3.64 10.90
C ARG A 226 -12.62 4.32 9.54
N MET A 227 -13.27 3.63 8.60
CA MET A 227 -13.63 4.18 7.28
C MET A 227 -14.53 5.41 7.39
N LEU A 228 -15.50 5.39 8.30
CA LEU A 228 -16.40 6.51 8.57
C LEU A 228 -15.65 7.70 9.19
N GLY A 229 -14.75 7.44 10.13
CA GLY A 229 -13.85 8.45 10.70
C GLY A 229 -12.96 9.09 9.64
N GLU A 230 -12.45 8.27 8.73
CA GLU A 230 -11.66 8.73 7.59
C GLU A 230 -12.47 9.57 6.62
N PHE A 231 -13.69 9.14 6.29
CA PHE A 231 -14.60 9.90 5.44
C PHE A 231 -14.86 11.30 6.00
N LYS A 232 -15.16 11.40 7.31
CA LYS A 232 -15.32 12.68 8.01
C LYS A 232 -14.05 13.52 7.95
N ARG A 233 -12.90 12.93 8.25
CA ARG A 233 -11.60 13.62 8.26
C ARG A 233 -11.23 14.15 6.87
N LEU A 234 -11.40 13.35 5.81
CA LEU A 234 -11.11 13.79 4.45
C LEU A 234 -12.05 14.89 3.97
N LEU A 235 -13.32 14.86 4.38
CA LEU A 235 -14.26 15.95 4.11
C LEU A 235 -13.80 17.27 4.75
N LEU A 236 -13.33 17.22 6.00
CA LEU A 236 -12.76 18.38 6.69
C LEU A 236 -11.43 18.83 6.06
N ALA A 237 -10.58 17.90 5.65
CA ALA A 237 -9.32 18.21 4.97
C ALA A 237 -9.54 18.93 3.63
N LEU A 238 -10.54 18.51 2.84
CA LEU A 238 -10.93 19.21 1.61
C LEU A 238 -11.40 20.65 1.86
N MET A 239 -12.14 20.85 2.96
CA MET A 239 -12.60 22.20 3.35
C MET A 239 -11.42 23.06 3.78
N GLN A 240 -10.56 22.58 4.66
CA GLN A 240 -9.41 23.31 5.21
C GLN A 240 -8.34 23.57 4.16
N GLY A 241 -8.06 22.58 3.31
CA GLY A 241 -7.07 22.65 2.23
C GLY A 241 -7.60 23.20 0.90
N PHE A 242 -8.78 23.83 0.88
CA PHE A 242 -9.50 24.22 -0.33
C PHE A 242 -8.68 25.01 -1.36
N HIS A 243 -7.79 25.87 -0.90
CA HIS A 243 -6.91 26.68 -1.74
C HIS A 243 -5.53 26.04 -1.98
N GLY A 244 -5.22 24.92 -1.29
CA GLY A 244 -3.97 24.20 -1.38
C GLY A 244 -3.92 23.22 -2.55
N ASP A 245 -2.78 22.54 -2.69
CA ASP A 245 -2.57 21.48 -3.68
C ASP A 245 -3.17 20.15 -3.17
N MET A 246 -3.74 19.37 -4.09
CA MET A 246 -4.24 18.01 -3.79
C MET A 246 -3.16 17.09 -3.23
N ALA A 247 -1.90 17.30 -3.62
CA ALA A 247 -0.76 16.52 -3.12
C ALA A 247 -0.43 16.80 -1.64
N GLU A 248 -0.87 17.94 -1.11
CA GLU A 248 -0.63 18.35 0.28
C GLU A 248 -1.77 17.93 1.24
N LEU A 249 -2.86 17.34 0.71
CA LEU A 249 -3.95 16.89 1.55
C LEU A 249 -3.48 15.76 2.49
N PRO A 250 -3.73 15.88 3.81
CA PRO A 250 -3.37 14.84 4.77
C PRO A 250 -4.30 13.63 4.60
N LEU A 251 -3.83 12.62 3.84
CA LEU A 251 -4.58 11.38 3.63
C LEU A 251 -4.60 10.48 4.87
N LEU A 252 -3.63 10.64 5.78
CA LEU A 252 -3.57 9.93 7.07
C LEU A 252 -3.96 10.87 8.21
N GLY A 253 -4.59 10.34 9.25
CA GLY A 253 -4.74 11.02 10.53
C GLY A 253 -3.41 11.07 11.27
N GLU A 254 -3.21 12.05 12.16
CA GLU A 254 -1.97 12.18 12.95
C GLU A 254 -1.69 10.93 13.79
N GLU A 255 -2.68 10.39 14.47
CA GLU A 255 -2.55 9.16 15.28
C GLU A 255 -2.13 7.94 14.43
N GLU A 256 -2.69 7.81 13.24
CA GLU A 256 -2.35 6.72 12.31
C GLU A 256 -0.95 6.91 11.73
N GLN A 257 -0.57 8.14 11.40
CA GLN A 257 0.76 8.47 10.96
C GLN A 257 1.80 8.16 12.04
N ASP A 258 1.54 8.57 13.28
CA ASP A 258 2.40 8.27 14.42
C ASP A 258 2.49 6.76 14.68
N PHE A 259 1.38 6.04 14.58
CA PHE A 259 1.39 4.57 14.69
C PHE A 259 2.23 3.91 13.61
N LEU A 260 2.10 4.34 12.35
CA LEU A 260 2.89 3.78 11.24
C LEU A 260 4.37 4.14 11.34
N LEU A 261 4.70 5.38 11.73
CA LEU A 261 6.08 5.85 11.79
C LEU A 261 6.81 5.40 13.06
N ALA A 262 6.16 5.46 14.21
CA ALA A 262 6.75 5.13 15.50
C ALA A 262 6.25 3.80 16.06
N GLY A 263 4.93 3.57 16.07
CA GLY A 263 4.34 2.37 16.68
C GLY A 263 4.76 1.07 16.01
N CYS A 264 4.75 1.03 14.67
CA CYS A 264 5.18 -0.15 13.91
C CYS A 264 6.70 -0.34 13.88
N ASN A 265 7.47 0.70 14.21
CA ASN A 265 8.93 0.71 14.15
C ASN A 265 9.59 0.68 15.55
N GLN A 266 8.90 0.21 16.57
CA GLN A 266 9.44 0.05 17.92
C GLN A 266 10.46 -1.10 17.98
N SER A 267 11.47 -1.02 17.16
CA SER A 267 12.56 -2.00 17.09
C SER A 267 13.87 -1.46 17.66
N GLU A 268 13.81 -0.35 18.38
CA GLU A 268 14.99 0.21 19.04
C GLU A 268 15.46 -0.70 20.16
N HIS A 269 16.69 -1.11 20.08
CA HIS A 269 17.39 -1.86 21.11
C HIS A 269 18.77 -1.23 21.37
N GLU A 270 19.24 -1.33 22.59
CA GLU A 270 20.60 -0.97 22.88
C GLU A 270 21.56 -2.01 22.28
N TYR A 271 22.31 -1.59 21.29
CA TYR A 271 23.38 -2.38 20.69
C TYR A 271 24.75 -1.80 21.09
N PRO A 272 25.79 -2.62 21.25
CA PRO A 272 27.13 -2.15 21.51
C PRO A 272 27.74 -1.53 20.23
N LEU A 273 27.30 -0.32 19.86
CA LEU A 273 27.69 0.37 18.62
C LEU A 273 29.20 0.63 18.49
N GLU A 274 29.90 0.65 19.61
CA GLU A 274 31.38 0.81 19.68
C GLU A 274 32.14 -0.46 19.32
N ARG A 275 31.46 -1.59 19.10
CA ARG A 275 32.08 -2.88 18.79
C ARG A 275 31.72 -3.33 17.39
N SER A 276 32.74 -3.82 16.66
CA SER A 276 32.49 -4.43 15.35
C SER A 276 31.79 -5.79 15.47
N TYR A 277 31.15 -6.21 14.38
CA TYR A 277 30.58 -7.57 14.29
C TYR A 277 31.60 -8.65 14.60
N VAL A 278 32.87 -8.47 14.16
CA VAL A 278 33.96 -9.42 14.39
C VAL A 278 34.26 -9.56 15.87
N GLU A 279 34.38 -8.45 16.60
CA GLU A 279 34.61 -8.46 18.06
C GLU A 279 33.48 -9.16 18.82
N LEU A 280 32.19 -8.94 18.38
CA LEU A 280 31.06 -9.62 18.97
C LEU A 280 31.10 -11.13 18.68
N PHE A 281 31.43 -11.52 17.46
CA PHE A 281 31.59 -12.92 17.07
C PHE A 281 32.72 -13.59 17.85
N GLU A 282 33.87 -12.95 17.94
CA GLU A 282 35.03 -13.50 18.67
C GLU A 282 34.79 -13.62 20.17
N ALA A 283 33.99 -12.71 20.75
CA ALA A 283 33.55 -12.85 22.13
C ALA A 283 32.65 -14.10 22.32
N GLN A 284 31.78 -14.41 21.37
CA GLN A 284 30.96 -15.64 21.39
C GLN A 284 31.84 -16.89 21.22
N VAL A 285 32.86 -16.83 20.36
CA VAL A 285 33.83 -17.91 20.21
C VAL A 285 34.56 -18.20 21.53
N ALA A 286 35.00 -17.16 22.24
CA ALA A 286 35.66 -17.29 23.52
C ALA A 286 34.75 -17.86 24.61
N ALA A 287 33.48 -17.42 24.64
CA ALA A 287 32.52 -17.86 25.65
C ALA A 287 31.97 -19.28 25.38
N HIS A 288 31.78 -19.65 24.11
CA HIS A 288 31.10 -20.89 23.74
C HIS A 288 31.76 -21.64 22.56
N PRO A 289 33.04 -21.99 22.62
CA PRO A 289 33.82 -22.50 21.48
C PRO A 289 33.25 -23.78 20.86
N GLN A 290 32.67 -24.66 21.67
CA GLN A 290 32.16 -25.96 21.23
C GLN A 290 30.67 -25.92 20.82
N ARG A 291 29.98 -24.79 21.06
CA ARG A 291 28.57 -24.66 20.65
C ARG A 291 28.48 -24.57 19.13
N ILE A 292 27.47 -25.17 18.56
CA ILE A 292 27.19 -25.08 17.11
C ILE A 292 26.87 -23.63 16.77
N ALA A 293 27.66 -23.04 15.88
CA ALA A 293 27.49 -21.69 15.36
C ALA A 293 26.62 -21.67 14.12
N ALA A 294 26.74 -22.66 13.24
CA ALA A 294 25.99 -22.77 12.01
C ALA A 294 25.78 -24.23 11.58
N SER A 295 24.70 -24.51 10.89
CA SER A 295 24.42 -25.80 10.27
C SER A 295 23.82 -25.60 8.87
N CYS A 296 24.25 -26.42 7.93
CA CYS A 296 23.70 -26.47 6.58
C CYS A 296 23.63 -27.94 6.14
N LEU A 297 22.43 -28.40 5.84
CA LEU A 297 22.17 -29.83 5.58
C LEU A 297 22.73 -30.71 6.74
N ASP A 298 23.58 -31.67 6.44
CA ASP A 298 24.21 -32.58 7.42
C ASP A 298 25.50 -32.03 8.03
N GLN A 299 26.01 -30.90 7.56
CA GLN A 299 27.22 -30.26 8.04
C GLN A 299 26.95 -29.29 9.18
N ARG A 300 27.89 -29.22 10.13
CA ARG A 300 27.80 -28.30 11.27
C ARG A 300 29.15 -27.77 11.58
N TYR A 301 29.24 -26.46 11.89
CA TYR A 301 30.46 -25.83 12.46
C TYR A 301 30.15 -25.35 13.86
N SER A 302 31.06 -25.67 14.78
CA SER A 302 31.12 -25.00 16.07
C SER A 302 31.65 -23.57 15.90
N TYR A 303 31.50 -22.73 16.93
CA TYR A 303 32.08 -21.39 16.93
C TYR A 303 33.59 -21.44 16.74
N ALA A 304 34.30 -22.39 17.37
CA ALA A 304 35.75 -22.55 17.22
C ALA A 304 36.15 -22.94 15.79
N GLU A 305 35.44 -23.86 15.15
CA GLU A 305 35.70 -24.28 13.78
C GLU A 305 35.46 -23.16 12.78
N LEU A 306 34.31 -22.48 12.87
CA LEU A 306 33.97 -21.35 12.02
C LEU A 306 35.00 -20.22 12.18
N ASN A 307 35.45 -19.95 13.41
CA ASN A 307 36.49 -18.96 13.69
C ASN A 307 37.80 -19.31 13.03
N ARG A 308 38.29 -20.57 13.17
CA ARG A 308 39.51 -21.02 12.52
C ARG A 308 39.49 -20.87 11.01
N CYS A 309 38.45 -21.38 10.39
CA CYS A 309 38.29 -21.29 8.94
C CYS A 309 38.27 -19.84 8.44
N SER A 310 37.55 -18.98 9.15
CA SER A 310 37.49 -17.55 8.85
C SER A 310 38.80 -16.83 9.07
N ASN A 311 39.57 -17.18 10.12
CA ASN A 311 40.90 -16.63 10.40
C ASN A 311 41.88 -16.94 9.29
N ARG A 312 41.93 -18.18 8.79
CA ARG A 312 42.79 -18.57 7.67
C ARG A 312 42.53 -17.71 6.43
N LEU A 313 41.26 -17.47 6.09
CA LEU A 313 40.93 -16.58 4.99
C LEU A 313 41.30 -15.13 5.31
N GLY A 314 41.00 -14.63 6.51
CA GLY A 314 41.35 -13.27 6.92
C GLY A 314 42.85 -13.00 6.77
N HIS A 315 43.69 -13.91 7.26
CA HIS A 315 45.16 -13.82 7.08
C HIS A 315 45.59 -13.90 5.62
N ALA A 316 44.97 -14.76 4.82
CA ALA A 316 45.25 -14.86 3.40
C ALA A 316 44.94 -13.58 2.66
N LEU A 317 43.79 -12.95 2.95
CA LEU A 317 43.36 -11.67 2.35
C LEU A 317 44.33 -10.55 2.70
N VAL A 318 44.74 -10.44 3.97
CA VAL A 318 45.75 -9.47 4.42
C VAL A 318 47.07 -9.68 3.72
N ALA A 319 47.55 -10.95 3.64
CA ALA A 319 48.81 -11.29 2.95
C ALA A 319 48.76 -10.98 1.43
N ASN A 320 47.59 -10.96 0.85
CA ASN A 320 47.37 -10.58 -0.55
C ASN A 320 47.08 -9.08 -0.73
N GLY A 321 47.26 -8.26 0.29
CA GLY A 321 47.22 -6.80 0.20
C GLY A 321 45.83 -6.19 0.21
N VAL A 322 44.82 -6.92 0.69
CA VAL A 322 43.45 -6.34 0.81
C VAL A 322 43.47 -5.22 1.84
N GLY A 323 43.02 -4.06 1.44
CA GLY A 323 42.88 -2.87 2.30
C GLY A 323 41.55 -2.83 3.04
N PHE A 324 41.44 -1.87 3.98
CA PHE A 324 40.17 -1.59 4.66
C PHE A 324 39.07 -1.14 3.67
N ASP A 325 37.85 -1.59 3.91
CA ASP A 325 36.67 -1.31 3.10
C ASP A 325 36.75 -1.72 1.62
N GLN A 326 37.82 -2.44 1.23
CA GLN A 326 37.88 -2.99 -0.12
C GLN A 326 36.91 -4.18 -0.27
N PRO A 327 36.14 -4.26 -1.34
CA PRO A 327 35.26 -5.39 -1.57
C PRO A 327 36.07 -6.65 -1.94
N VAL A 328 35.73 -7.77 -1.34
CA VAL A 328 36.21 -9.11 -1.70
C VAL A 328 35.04 -9.85 -2.35
N ALA A 329 35.19 -10.23 -3.62
CA ALA A 329 34.15 -10.99 -4.32
C ALA A 329 34.13 -12.44 -3.85
N LEU A 330 32.97 -12.98 -3.55
CA LEU A 330 32.75 -14.34 -3.04
C LEU A 330 31.85 -15.10 -3.99
N LEU A 331 32.42 -16.05 -4.76
CA LEU A 331 31.66 -16.92 -5.68
C LEU A 331 31.51 -18.30 -5.05
N ALA A 332 30.36 -18.52 -4.43
CA ALA A 332 30.06 -19.78 -3.73
C ALA A 332 28.56 -20.01 -3.68
N GLU A 333 28.16 -21.27 -3.63
CA GLU A 333 26.80 -21.63 -3.29
C GLU A 333 26.50 -21.33 -1.81
N ARG A 334 25.23 -21.33 -1.45
CA ARG A 334 24.81 -21.13 -0.06
C ARG A 334 25.23 -22.30 0.79
N GLY A 335 26.15 -22.06 1.74
CA GLY A 335 26.73 -23.09 2.60
C GLY A 335 27.53 -22.50 3.75
N LEU A 336 28.16 -23.39 4.53
CA LEU A 336 29.00 -23.01 5.66
C LEU A 336 30.29 -22.31 5.18
N GLU A 337 30.78 -22.67 4.00
CA GLU A 337 31.95 -22.09 3.35
C GLU A 337 31.70 -20.59 3.07
N LEU A 338 30.58 -20.26 2.49
CA LEU A 338 30.20 -18.85 2.20
C LEU A 338 30.13 -18.03 3.49
N LEU A 339 29.56 -18.60 4.57
CA LEU A 339 29.54 -17.93 5.88
C LEU A 339 30.94 -17.69 6.41
N GLY A 340 31.81 -18.69 6.29
CA GLY A 340 33.24 -18.57 6.66
C GLY A 340 33.98 -17.51 5.84
N MET A 341 33.65 -17.40 4.54
CA MET A 341 34.22 -16.39 3.64
C MET A 341 33.79 -14.99 4.04
N ILE A 342 32.48 -14.79 4.37
CA ILE A 342 31.95 -13.50 4.83
C ILE A 342 32.65 -13.03 6.10
N ILE A 343 32.71 -13.90 7.11
CA ILE A 343 33.38 -13.56 8.38
C ILE A 343 34.89 -13.33 8.17
N GLY A 344 35.53 -14.13 7.32
CA GLY A 344 36.95 -13.96 7.00
C GLY A 344 37.24 -12.64 6.29
N SER A 345 36.36 -12.17 5.44
CA SER A 345 36.45 -10.85 4.80
C SER A 345 36.37 -9.73 5.85
N PHE A 346 35.41 -9.79 6.75
CA PHE A 346 35.33 -8.83 7.87
C PHE A 346 36.57 -8.85 8.77
N LYS A 347 37.11 -10.03 9.05
CA LYS A 347 38.36 -10.17 9.85
C LYS A 347 39.58 -9.54 9.17
N ALA A 348 39.56 -9.42 7.85
CA ALA A 348 40.59 -8.70 7.10
C ALA A 348 40.36 -7.18 7.06
N GLY A 349 39.26 -6.68 7.63
CA GLY A 349 38.80 -5.29 7.53
C GLY A 349 38.19 -4.96 6.18
N ALA A 350 37.77 -5.95 5.42
CA ALA A 350 37.23 -5.84 4.06
C ALA A 350 35.72 -5.95 4.04
N GLY A 351 35.08 -5.35 3.03
CA GLY A 351 33.72 -5.65 2.66
C GLY A 351 33.62 -6.96 1.88
N TYR A 352 32.45 -7.57 1.81
CA TYR A 352 32.20 -8.72 0.94
C TYR A 352 31.22 -8.41 -0.17
N LEU A 353 31.41 -9.04 -1.33
CA LEU A 353 30.56 -8.94 -2.50
C LEU A 353 30.09 -10.36 -2.89
N PRO A 354 28.89 -10.77 -2.50
CA PRO A 354 28.42 -12.11 -2.81
C PRO A 354 28.05 -12.22 -4.28
N LEU A 355 28.53 -13.26 -4.94
CA LEU A 355 28.23 -13.61 -6.32
C LEU A 355 27.52 -14.96 -6.35
N ASP A 356 26.29 -14.97 -6.87
CA ASP A 356 25.51 -16.20 -7.02
C ASP A 356 25.96 -16.95 -8.29
N PRO A 357 26.50 -18.18 -8.17
CA PRO A 357 26.95 -18.96 -9.32
C PRO A 357 25.87 -19.25 -10.37
N GLY A 358 24.59 -19.18 -9.98
CA GLY A 358 23.44 -19.34 -10.89
C GLY A 358 23.19 -18.16 -11.81
N LEU A 359 23.85 -17.02 -11.63
CA LEU A 359 23.67 -15.86 -12.49
C LEU A 359 24.45 -16.02 -13.81
N PRO A 360 23.94 -15.40 -14.91
CA PRO A 360 24.63 -15.38 -16.19
C PRO A 360 26.05 -14.77 -16.08
N SER A 361 27.05 -15.37 -16.77
CA SER A 361 28.45 -14.94 -16.72
C SER A 361 28.65 -13.47 -17.06
N GLN A 362 27.93 -12.95 -18.06
CA GLN A 362 27.96 -11.51 -18.41
C GLN A 362 27.58 -10.61 -17.23
N ARG A 363 26.56 -11.01 -16.45
CA ARG A 363 26.12 -10.24 -15.26
C ARG A 363 27.19 -10.30 -14.17
N LEU A 364 27.73 -11.47 -13.89
CA LEU A 364 28.80 -11.65 -12.90
C LEU A 364 30.04 -10.85 -13.29
N GLY A 365 30.47 -10.93 -14.55
CA GLY A 365 31.60 -10.15 -15.06
C GLY A 365 31.39 -8.65 -14.91
N ARG A 366 30.19 -8.15 -15.21
CA ARG A 366 29.85 -6.74 -15.01
C ARG A 366 29.87 -6.29 -13.56
N ILE A 367 29.43 -7.14 -12.63
CA ILE A 367 29.49 -6.86 -11.18
C ILE A 367 30.95 -6.79 -10.73
N ILE A 368 31.81 -7.73 -11.15
CA ILE A 368 33.24 -7.75 -10.83
C ILE A 368 33.94 -6.49 -11.36
N GLU A 369 33.65 -6.10 -12.61
CA GLU A 369 34.20 -4.90 -13.24
C GLU A 369 33.82 -3.63 -12.47
N LEU A 370 32.54 -3.45 -12.17
CA LEU A 370 32.03 -2.27 -11.47
C LEU A 370 32.52 -2.16 -10.02
N SER A 371 32.64 -3.29 -9.32
CA SER A 371 33.09 -3.31 -7.91
C SER A 371 34.59 -3.06 -7.75
N ARG A 372 35.38 -3.23 -8.81
CA ARG A 372 36.86 -3.13 -8.76
C ARG A 372 37.46 -3.98 -7.66
N THR A 373 36.88 -5.13 -7.37
CA THR A 373 37.37 -6.05 -6.37
C THR A 373 38.79 -6.51 -6.69
N PRO A 374 39.75 -6.46 -5.72
CA PRO A 374 41.11 -6.94 -5.96
C PRO A 374 41.24 -8.47 -5.89
N ILE A 375 40.28 -9.13 -5.23
CA ILE A 375 40.29 -10.57 -5.00
C ILE A 375 38.91 -11.18 -5.24
N LEU A 376 38.93 -12.33 -5.91
CA LEU A 376 37.82 -13.25 -6.02
C LEU A 376 38.11 -14.51 -5.23
N VAL A 377 37.31 -14.80 -4.20
CA VAL A 377 37.39 -16.07 -3.45
C VAL A 377 36.26 -16.97 -3.96
N CYS A 378 36.55 -18.22 -4.26
CA CYS A 378 35.54 -19.20 -4.64
C CYS A 378 35.75 -20.52 -3.88
N THR A 379 34.68 -21.35 -3.89
CA THR A 379 34.82 -22.78 -3.51
C THR A 379 35.45 -23.58 -4.64
N ALA A 380 35.99 -24.76 -4.34
CA ALA A 380 36.50 -25.68 -5.37
C ALA A 380 35.49 -26.03 -6.44
N ALA A 381 34.21 -26.15 -6.05
CA ALA A 381 33.11 -26.39 -6.97
C ALA A 381 32.89 -25.27 -7.99
N CYS A 382 33.14 -24.02 -7.60
CA CYS A 382 32.98 -22.84 -8.46
C CYS A 382 34.28 -22.41 -9.16
N ARG A 383 35.40 -23.17 -9.01
CA ARG A 383 36.72 -22.79 -9.51
C ARG A 383 36.75 -22.57 -11.03
N GLU A 384 36.21 -23.51 -11.80
CA GLU A 384 36.20 -23.41 -13.28
C GLU A 384 35.43 -22.19 -13.75
N GLN A 385 34.25 -21.94 -13.15
CA GLN A 385 33.44 -20.77 -13.44
C GLN A 385 34.16 -19.46 -13.05
N ALA A 386 34.79 -19.42 -11.87
CA ALA A 386 35.58 -18.27 -11.44
C ALA A 386 36.73 -17.96 -12.40
N GLN A 387 37.47 -19.00 -12.84
CA GLN A 387 38.56 -18.86 -13.80
C GLN A 387 38.05 -18.34 -15.15
N ALA A 388 36.96 -18.91 -15.69
CA ALA A 388 36.34 -18.48 -16.94
C ALA A 388 35.89 -17.00 -16.88
N LEU A 389 35.28 -16.59 -15.77
CA LEU A 389 34.88 -15.19 -15.55
C LEU A 389 36.11 -14.25 -15.59
N LEU A 390 37.21 -14.62 -14.95
CA LEU A 390 38.41 -13.79 -14.94
C LEU A 390 39.11 -13.78 -16.30
N ASP A 391 39.03 -14.83 -17.09
CA ASP A 391 39.58 -14.90 -18.44
C ASP A 391 38.75 -14.10 -19.46
N GLU A 392 37.44 -14.12 -19.35
CA GLU A 392 36.53 -13.43 -20.25
C GLU A 392 36.45 -11.92 -19.94
N PHE A 393 36.36 -11.55 -18.66
CA PHE A 393 36.12 -10.17 -18.19
C PHE A 393 37.37 -9.52 -17.54
N GLY A 394 38.55 -10.06 -17.79
CA GLY A 394 39.81 -9.60 -17.23
C GLY A 394 40.19 -8.20 -17.67
N CYS A 395 39.64 -7.19 -16.99
CA CYS A 395 39.99 -5.78 -17.13
C CYS A 395 41.35 -5.45 -16.56
N ALA A 396 41.88 -4.26 -16.86
CA ALA A 396 43.06 -3.70 -16.19
C ALA A 396 42.83 -3.71 -14.66
N GLY A 397 43.54 -4.61 -13.95
CA GLY A 397 43.31 -4.86 -12.54
C GLY A 397 42.63 -6.20 -12.24
N ARG A 398 42.88 -7.24 -13.06
CA ARG A 398 42.30 -8.58 -12.87
C ARG A 398 42.35 -9.02 -11.40
N PRO A 399 41.19 -9.37 -10.77
CA PRO A 399 41.14 -9.88 -9.42
C PRO A 399 42.01 -11.15 -9.29
N ARG A 400 42.70 -11.28 -8.18
CA ARG A 400 43.42 -12.51 -7.85
C ARG A 400 42.46 -13.59 -7.38
N LEU A 401 42.49 -14.77 -7.99
CA LEU A 401 41.68 -15.90 -7.59
C LEU A 401 42.26 -16.60 -6.38
N LEU A 402 41.46 -16.81 -5.34
CA LEU A 402 41.74 -17.64 -4.18
C LEU A 402 40.67 -18.74 -4.08
N VAL A 403 41.11 -19.97 -3.74
CA VAL A 403 40.20 -21.09 -3.55
C VAL A 403 40.10 -21.44 -2.08
N TRP A 404 38.89 -21.48 -1.54
CA TRP A 404 38.63 -21.68 -0.11
C TRP A 404 39.30 -22.93 0.45
N GLU A 405 39.15 -24.09 -0.19
CA GLU A 405 39.66 -25.36 0.25
C GLU A 405 41.23 -25.36 0.25
N GLU A 406 41.81 -24.69 -0.72
CA GLU A 406 43.29 -24.55 -0.77
C GLU A 406 43.78 -23.68 0.38
N LEU A 407 43.06 -22.61 0.72
CA LEU A 407 43.39 -21.76 1.87
C LEU A 407 43.24 -22.50 3.20
N GLN A 408 42.23 -23.37 3.31
CA GLN A 408 42.07 -24.22 4.48
C GLN A 408 43.21 -25.27 4.64
N ALA A 409 43.78 -25.73 3.54
CA ALA A 409 44.89 -26.69 3.55
C ALA A 409 46.28 -26.04 3.70
N ALA A 410 46.41 -24.76 3.32
CA ALA A 410 47.72 -24.07 3.24
C ALA A 410 48.41 -23.73 4.58
N GLY A 411 47.76 -24.02 5.72
CA GLY A 411 48.37 -23.80 7.04
C GLY A 411 48.52 -22.32 7.46
N HIS A 412 47.62 -21.45 6.94
CA HIS A 412 47.55 -20.07 7.40
C HIS A 412 47.27 -19.99 8.91
N ALA A 413 47.63 -18.86 9.52
CA ALA A 413 47.44 -18.64 10.95
C ALA A 413 45.99 -18.77 11.36
N GLU A 414 45.74 -19.40 12.52
CA GLU A 414 44.39 -19.66 13.04
C GLU A 414 43.97 -18.68 14.14
N HIS A 415 44.90 -17.82 14.60
CA HIS A 415 44.57 -16.76 15.55
C HIS A 415 43.85 -15.59 14.87
N ASN A 416 43.13 -14.82 15.65
CA ASN A 416 42.35 -13.68 15.13
C ASN A 416 43.34 -12.65 14.50
N PRO A 417 43.05 -12.14 13.27
CA PRO A 417 43.92 -11.18 12.61
C PRO A 417 44.05 -9.83 13.32
N GLY A 418 43.06 -9.43 14.12
CA GLY A 418 43.09 -8.19 14.91
C GLY A 418 43.11 -6.92 14.05
N ARG A 419 42.45 -6.92 12.90
CA ARG A 419 42.51 -5.85 11.90
C ARG A 419 41.12 -5.25 11.57
N TYR A 420 40.23 -5.25 12.49
CA TYR A 420 38.85 -4.81 12.33
C TYR A 420 38.56 -3.59 13.18
#